data_5740806cfdfa187a6534524551c26dea
#
_entry.id   5740806cfdfa187a6534524551c26dea
#
_cell.length_a   1.000
_cell.length_b   1.000
_cell.length_c   1.000
_cell.angle_alpha   90.00
_cell.angle_beta   90.00
_cell.angle_gamma   90.00
#
_symmetry.space_group_name_H-M   'P 1'
#
loop_
_entity.id
_entity.type
_entity.pdbx_description
1 polymer ?
#
loop_
_entity_poly.entity_id
_entity_poly.type
_entity_poly.pdbx_seq_one_letter_code
_entity_poly.pdbx_strand_id
1 'polypeptide(L)'
;MKKHLHVIQSIVPGSIAEEMELQPGYTVLAINGQDIEDVFDYHYLVNDEYIEMLIRTADGTEEVLEIEKDYDEDIGIVFESSLMDDYRSCSNNCIFCFIDQLPKGMRETMYFKDDDSRLSFLQGNYITMTNMKDEALERIIRYKLEPINVSVHTTNPELRCMMLHNRFAGKIMEQLQKLYEGGIIMNGQIVLCKNVNDGEELERSIRDLSGFIPNIESVSVVPVGLSDHREGLYPLEPFNREDARKVIACIEKWQKKLYEEYGTHFIHASDEWYLLEGYEMPEEERYDGYLQLENGVGMIRLLTEEFHEGLKEAVTDGKKRHVTIATGHSAVGTIRKLAEELCEKFPNVTVDVYEIVNHFFGEQITVSGLMTGTDLKEQLQGKDLGETLLLPVNILRSGEDVQILLDDITIPELENTLQIPISIVQSNGQDLVDKILGRGEIDE
;
A
#
# COMPACT_ATOMS: atom_id res chain seq x y z
N MET A 1 10.17 27.53 -13.68
CA MET A 1 9.90 26.76 -12.46
C MET A 1 10.61 27.48 -11.32
N LYS A 2 9.99 27.64 -10.16
CA LYS A 2 10.74 28.06 -8.96
C LYS A 2 11.65 26.88 -8.61
N LYS A 3 12.97 27.14 -8.49
CA LYS A 3 13.92 26.12 -8.02
C LYS A 3 13.57 25.88 -6.54
N HIS A 4 13.22 24.68 -6.16
CA HIS A 4 13.04 24.31 -4.76
C HIS A 4 14.36 24.52 -4.02
N LEU A 5 14.27 25.01 -2.80
CA LEU A 5 15.44 25.14 -1.93
C LEU A 5 15.48 23.90 -1.04
N HIS A 6 16.58 23.15 -1.11
CA HIS A 6 16.77 21.93 -0.31
C HIS A 6 17.34 22.31 1.06
N VAL A 7 16.43 22.81 1.93
CA VAL A 7 16.78 23.31 3.26
C VAL A 7 16.97 22.15 4.23
N ILE A 8 18.05 22.21 4.99
CA ILE A 8 18.38 21.24 6.04
C ILE A 8 17.48 21.53 7.23
N GLN A 9 16.69 20.53 7.65
CA GLN A 9 15.85 20.58 8.83
C GLN A 9 16.61 20.20 10.10
N SER A 10 17.39 19.10 10.02
CA SER A 10 18.20 18.60 11.13
C SER A 10 19.39 17.77 10.63
N ILE A 11 20.33 17.52 11.52
CA ILE A 11 21.53 16.72 11.26
C ILE A 11 21.49 15.51 12.21
N VAL A 12 21.85 14.35 11.69
CA VAL A 12 21.96 13.12 12.48
C VAL A 12 23.20 13.20 13.37
N PRO A 13 23.10 13.02 14.69
CA PRO A 13 24.26 13.04 15.57
C PRO A 13 25.30 11.96 15.21
N GLY A 14 26.58 12.32 15.21
CA GLY A 14 27.69 11.44 14.84
C GLY A 14 27.86 11.20 13.35
N SER A 15 27.16 11.95 12.49
CA SER A 15 27.23 11.84 11.04
C SER A 15 28.33 12.72 10.43
N ILE A 16 28.63 12.47 9.14
CA ILE A 16 29.52 13.33 8.33
C ILE A 16 29.04 14.77 8.32
N ALA A 17 27.74 15.00 8.24
CA ALA A 17 27.15 16.33 8.25
C ALA A 17 27.45 17.11 9.56
N GLU A 18 27.49 16.42 10.71
CA GLU A 18 27.90 17.01 11.99
C GLU A 18 29.41 17.32 12.01
N GLU A 19 30.25 16.42 11.51
CA GLU A 19 31.70 16.63 11.39
C GLU A 19 32.04 17.81 10.48
N MET A 20 31.26 18.01 9.42
CA MET A 20 31.38 19.14 8.49
C MET A 20 30.74 20.43 8.99
N GLU A 21 30.27 20.47 10.25
CA GLU A 21 29.64 21.61 10.90
C GLU A 21 28.40 22.17 10.15
N LEU A 22 27.69 21.30 9.40
CA LEU A 22 26.41 21.66 8.77
C LEU A 22 25.37 21.99 9.83
N GLN A 23 24.48 22.94 9.53
CA GLN A 23 23.47 23.41 10.48
C GLN A 23 22.06 23.43 9.85
N PRO A 24 21.02 23.25 10.67
CA PRO A 24 19.65 23.52 10.24
C PRO A 24 19.51 24.92 9.67
N GLY A 25 18.74 25.04 8.58
CA GLY A 25 18.55 26.28 7.84
C GLY A 25 19.56 26.51 6.70
N TYR A 26 20.64 25.71 6.62
CA TYR A 26 21.51 25.73 5.44
C TYR A 26 20.78 25.07 4.25
N THR A 27 21.21 25.41 3.04
CA THR A 27 20.60 24.89 1.81
C THR A 27 21.63 24.16 0.97
N VAL A 28 21.36 22.92 0.57
CA VAL A 28 22.16 22.20 -0.39
C VAL A 28 21.77 22.67 -1.80
N LEU A 29 22.74 23.12 -2.61
CA LEU A 29 22.49 23.70 -3.92
C LEU A 29 22.85 22.76 -5.07
N ALA A 30 23.98 22.05 -4.95
CA ALA A 30 24.48 21.14 -5.96
C ALA A 30 25.43 20.12 -5.34
N ILE A 31 25.60 18.96 -6.00
CA ILE A 31 26.60 17.95 -5.66
C ILE A 31 27.37 17.61 -6.93
N ASN A 32 28.71 17.61 -6.85
CA ASN A 32 29.60 17.39 -7.97
C ASN A 32 29.30 18.29 -9.19
N GLY A 33 28.89 19.55 -8.91
CA GLY A 33 28.51 20.54 -9.92
C GLY A 33 27.18 20.24 -10.64
N GLN A 34 26.40 19.25 -10.17
CA GLN A 34 25.08 18.91 -10.70
C GLN A 34 23.98 19.46 -9.78
N ASP A 35 22.97 20.07 -10.40
CA ASP A 35 21.77 20.53 -9.70
C ASP A 35 20.98 19.32 -9.16
N ILE A 36 20.35 19.50 -8.00
CA ILE A 36 19.45 18.52 -7.38
C ILE A 36 18.02 18.93 -7.75
N GLU A 37 17.22 18.03 -8.31
CA GLU A 37 15.80 18.25 -8.56
C GLU A 37 14.94 17.70 -7.41
N ASP A 38 15.28 16.53 -6.91
CA ASP A 38 14.56 15.83 -5.84
C ASP A 38 15.47 14.82 -5.09
N VAL A 39 14.87 14.09 -4.16
CA VAL A 39 15.54 13.12 -3.30
C VAL A 39 16.34 12.05 -4.07
N PHE A 40 15.93 11.66 -5.28
CA PHE A 40 16.67 10.65 -6.05
C PHE A 40 17.96 11.19 -6.66
N ASP A 41 17.98 12.46 -7.09
CA ASP A 41 19.23 13.09 -7.48
C ASP A 41 20.19 13.18 -6.29
N TYR A 42 19.67 13.57 -5.13
CA TYR A 42 20.45 13.63 -3.91
C TYR A 42 21.10 12.28 -3.60
N HIS A 43 20.30 11.22 -3.46
CA HIS A 43 20.83 9.88 -3.14
C HIS A 43 21.77 9.35 -4.21
N TYR A 44 21.48 9.58 -5.50
CA TYR A 44 22.37 9.15 -6.58
C TYR A 44 23.71 9.89 -6.54
N LEU A 45 23.69 11.20 -6.29
CA LEU A 45 24.90 12.04 -6.32
C LEU A 45 25.78 11.92 -5.06
N VAL A 46 25.18 11.55 -3.92
CA VAL A 46 25.96 11.32 -2.68
C VAL A 46 26.54 9.91 -2.62
N ASN A 47 26.13 9.00 -3.49
CA ASN A 47 26.60 7.61 -3.51
C ASN A 47 27.93 7.49 -4.28
N ASP A 48 28.99 8.10 -3.72
CA ASP A 48 30.36 8.12 -4.23
C ASP A 48 31.33 8.23 -3.03
N GLU A 49 32.60 7.85 -3.22
CA GLU A 49 33.66 7.93 -2.21
C GLU A 49 34.20 9.36 -2.01
N TYR A 50 34.02 10.24 -3.00
CA TYR A 50 34.37 11.66 -2.94
C TYR A 50 33.30 12.50 -3.58
N ILE A 51 32.81 13.50 -2.84
CA ILE A 51 31.80 14.45 -3.32
C ILE A 51 32.19 15.91 -3.01
N GLU A 52 31.86 16.79 -3.93
CA GLU A 52 31.88 18.23 -3.74
C GLU A 52 30.44 18.74 -3.54
N MET A 53 30.12 19.14 -2.31
CA MET A 53 28.77 19.64 -1.98
C MET A 53 28.77 21.15 -1.91
N LEU A 54 28.04 21.81 -2.81
CA LEU A 54 27.81 23.26 -2.75
C LEU A 54 26.64 23.56 -1.81
N ILE A 55 26.92 24.27 -0.73
CA ILE A 55 25.94 24.71 0.25
C ILE A 55 25.78 26.21 0.26
N ARG A 56 24.65 26.70 0.78
CA ARG A 56 24.43 28.08 1.14
C ARG A 56 24.11 28.17 2.62
N THR A 57 24.89 28.93 3.36
CA THR A 57 24.71 29.18 4.79
C THR A 57 23.51 30.11 5.05
N ALA A 58 23.09 30.27 6.32
CA ALA A 58 21.96 31.10 6.69
C ALA A 58 22.16 32.61 6.40
N ASP A 59 23.40 33.07 6.34
CA ASP A 59 23.74 34.49 5.97
C ASP A 59 23.82 34.69 4.45
N GLY A 60 23.66 33.60 3.65
CA GLY A 60 23.66 33.65 2.20
C GLY A 60 25.02 33.42 1.54
N THR A 61 26.06 33.08 2.31
CA THR A 61 27.38 32.71 1.78
C THR A 61 27.33 31.36 1.12
N GLU A 62 27.96 31.20 -0.01
CA GLU A 62 28.08 29.89 -0.71
C GLU A 62 29.45 29.30 -0.46
N GLU A 63 29.48 28.03 -0.09
CA GLU A 63 30.70 27.28 0.24
C GLU A 63 30.65 25.91 -0.41
N VAL A 64 31.82 25.39 -0.81
CA VAL A 64 31.96 24.03 -1.32
C VAL A 64 32.63 23.19 -0.23
N LEU A 65 31.96 22.12 0.16
CA LEU A 65 32.49 21.13 1.08
C LEU A 65 33.01 19.94 0.28
N GLU A 66 34.27 19.57 0.53
CA GLU A 66 34.89 18.37 0.00
C GLU A 66 34.73 17.23 1.04
N ILE A 67 34.05 16.15 0.67
CA ILE A 67 33.70 15.06 1.57
C ILE A 67 34.29 13.76 1.03
N GLU A 68 35.17 13.12 1.80
CA GLU A 68 35.64 11.75 1.57
C GLU A 68 34.90 10.81 2.52
N LYS A 69 34.31 9.74 2.02
CA LYS A 69 33.49 8.81 2.78
C LYS A 69 33.49 7.41 2.16
N ASP A 70 32.96 6.42 2.86
CA ASP A 70 32.66 5.13 2.26
C ASP A 70 31.54 5.29 1.21
N TYR A 71 31.56 4.46 0.16
CA TYR A 71 30.70 4.64 -1.03
C TYR A 71 29.23 4.80 -0.71
N ASP A 72 28.69 4.00 0.20
CA ASP A 72 27.29 3.95 0.60
C ASP A 72 27.01 4.59 1.99
N GLU A 73 28.00 5.26 2.58
CA GLU A 73 27.85 5.94 3.86
C GLU A 73 26.93 7.16 3.74
N ASP A 74 25.92 7.24 4.61
CA ASP A 74 24.99 8.37 4.65
C ASP A 74 25.67 9.62 5.21
N ILE A 75 25.41 10.77 4.60
CA ILE A 75 25.94 12.05 5.07
C ILE A 75 25.25 12.49 6.37
N GLY A 76 24.01 12.06 6.61
CA GLY A 76 23.24 12.38 7.83
C GLY A 76 22.51 13.71 7.75
N ILE A 77 22.07 14.14 6.59
CA ILE A 77 21.24 15.33 6.39
C ILE A 77 19.76 14.94 6.35
N VAL A 78 18.94 15.60 7.18
CA VAL A 78 17.48 15.51 7.10
C VAL A 78 16.95 16.81 6.50
N PHE A 79 16.21 16.71 5.41
CA PHE A 79 15.63 17.87 4.71
C PHE A 79 14.23 18.21 5.22
N GLU A 80 13.78 19.47 5.09
CA GLU A 80 12.42 19.90 5.46
C GLU A 80 11.33 19.16 4.68
N SER A 81 11.59 18.78 3.42
CA SER A 81 10.73 17.93 2.60
C SER A 81 11.43 16.60 2.31
N SER A 82 10.81 15.48 2.66
CA SER A 82 11.35 14.15 2.38
C SER A 82 11.54 13.86 0.88
N LEU A 83 10.77 14.52 0.01
CA LEU A 83 10.93 14.42 -1.43
C LEU A 83 11.89 15.48 -2.01
N MET A 84 12.30 16.47 -1.20
CA MET A 84 13.10 17.63 -1.64
C MET A 84 12.43 18.44 -2.77
N ASP A 85 11.13 18.26 -2.98
CA ASP A 85 10.30 18.88 -4.02
C ASP A 85 8.82 18.81 -3.60
N ASP A 86 7.91 19.49 -4.32
CA ASP A 86 6.47 19.40 -4.11
C ASP A 86 5.92 18.03 -4.57
N TYR A 87 4.88 17.54 -3.91
CA TYR A 87 4.14 16.36 -4.36
C TYR A 87 3.49 16.58 -5.72
N ARG A 88 3.54 15.57 -6.57
CA ARG A 88 2.92 15.57 -7.92
C ARG A 88 1.54 14.95 -7.87
N SER A 89 0.53 15.76 -7.95
CA SER A 89 -0.85 15.27 -7.96
C SER A 89 -1.24 14.62 -9.29
N CYS A 90 -2.16 13.67 -9.20
CA CYS A 90 -2.72 12.96 -10.34
C CYS A 90 -3.52 13.90 -11.25
N SER A 91 -3.32 13.80 -12.56
CA SER A 91 -4.04 14.55 -13.60
C SER A 91 -5.19 13.76 -14.24
N ASN A 92 -5.43 12.53 -13.78
CA ASN A 92 -6.46 11.65 -14.32
C ASN A 92 -7.83 11.90 -13.68
N ASN A 93 -8.87 11.50 -14.39
CA ASN A 93 -10.24 11.46 -13.88
C ASN A 93 -10.83 10.06 -14.13
N CYS A 94 -10.23 9.05 -13.50
CA CYS A 94 -10.54 7.64 -13.72
C CYS A 94 -11.98 7.33 -13.35
N ILE A 95 -12.67 6.55 -14.21
CA ILE A 95 -14.06 6.14 -13.98
C ILE A 95 -14.25 5.34 -12.68
N PHE A 96 -13.15 4.79 -12.14
CA PHE A 96 -13.10 3.95 -10.94
C PHE A 96 -12.36 4.62 -9.76
N CYS A 97 -12.00 5.90 -9.84
CA CYS A 97 -11.23 6.56 -8.80
C CYS A 97 -11.95 6.54 -7.45
N PHE A 98 -11.34 5.91 -6.44
CA PHE A 98 -11.96 5.81 -5.12
C PHE A 98 -12.00 7.16 -4.40
N ILE A 99 -11.02 8.04 -4.64
CA ILE A 99 -10.99 9.38 -4.06
C ILE A 99 -12.20 10.22 -4.51
N ASP A 100 -12.68 10.03 -5.74
CA ASP A 100 -13.89 10.72 -6.23
C ASP A 100 -15.19 10.20 -5.60
N GLN A 101 -15.13 9.07 -4.90
CA GLN A 101 -16.24 8.42 -4.22
C GLN A 101 -16.21 8.63 -2.70
N LEU A 102 -15.33 9.50 -2.20
CA LEU A 102 -15.29 9.82 -0.77
C LEU A 102 -16.43 10.77 -0.40
N PRO A 103 -17.05 10.60 0.77
CA PRO A 103 -18.05 11.54 1.29
C PRO A 103 -17.46 12.92 1.46
N LYS A 104 -18.28 13.95 1.33
CA LYS A 104 -17.86 15.35 1.53
C LYS A 104 -17.61 15.65 3.02
N GLY A 105 -16.62 16.47 3.31
CA GLY A 105 -16.35 16.96 4.65
C GLY A 105 -15.33 16.14 5.44
N MET A 106 -14.66 15.19 4.82
CA MET A 106 -13.46 14.56 5.40
C MET A 106 -12.29 15.55 5.40
N ARG A 107 -11.20 15.23 6.12
CA ARG A 107 -9.98 16.04 6.12
C ARG A 107 -9.40 16.20 4.71
N GLU A 108 -8.82 17.35 4.43
CA GLU A 108 -8.36 17.74 3.09
C GLU A 108 -7.37 16.74 2.48
N THR A 109 -6.51 16.15 3.30
CA THR A 109 -5.51 15.17 2.84
C THR A 109 -6.14 13.91 2.23
N MET A 110 -7.38 13.55 2.57
CA MET A 110 -8.08 12.41 1.98
C MET A 110 -8.46 12.62 0.51
N TYR A 111 -8.57 13.87 0.07
CA TYR A 111 -8.93 14.19 -1.32
C TYR A 111 -7.71 14.40 -2.23
N PHE A 112 -6.50 14.25 -1.68
CA PHE A 112 -5.29 14.31 -2.47
C PHE A 112 -5.16 13.08 -3.37
N LYS A 113 -5.11 13.29 -4.68
CA LYS A 113 -4.89 12.23 -5.66
C LYS A 113 -3.41 12.14 -5.97
N ASP A 114 -2.79 11.06 -5.54
CA ASP A 114 -1.38 10.79 -5.82
C ASP A 114 -1.20 10.11 -7.19
N ASP A 115 -0.16 10.53 -7.92
CA ASP A 115 0.39 9.86 -9.11
C ASP A 115 1.88 10.23 -9.25
N ASP A 116 2.56 10.35 -8.10
CA ASP A 116 3.96 10.73 -8.03
C ASP A 116 4.86 9.50 -8.12
N SER A 117 5.63 9.39 -9.19
CA SER A 117 6.52 8.24 -9.42
C SER A 117 7.54 8.02 -8.30
N ARG A 118 7.90 9.06 -7.54
CA ARG A 118 8.84 8.93 -6.41
C ARG A 118 8.24 8.10 -5.29
N LEU A 119 6.94 8.23 -5.05
CA LEU A 119 6.25 7.44 -4.03
C LEU A 119 6.11 5.96 -4.42
N SER A 120 6.21 5.63 -5.70
CA SER A 120 6.30 4.23 -6.12
C SER A 120 7.53 3.53 -5.54
N PHE A 121 8.68 4.21 -5.56
CA PHE A 121 9.93 3.66 -5.05
C PHE A 121 10.06 3.77 -3.52
N LEU A 122 9.53 4.85 -2.93
CA LEU A 122 9.68 5.12 -1.50
C LEU A 122 8.62 4.45 -0.62
N GLN A 123 7.42 4.24 -1.16
CA GLN A 123 6.25 3.78 -0.41
C GLN A 123 5.50 2.63 -1.08
N GLY A 124 5.94 2.17 -2.25
CA GLY A 124 5.25 1.12 -2.99
C GLY A 124 3.99 1.56 -3.73
N ASN A 125 3.73 2.86 -3.86
CA ASN A 125 2.51 3.37 -4.51
C ASN A 125 2.43 2.96 -5.99
N TYR A 126 1.23 2.64 -6.46
CA TYR A 126 0.95 2.34 -7.86
C TYR A 126 0.66 3.61 -8.64
N ILE A 127 1.42 3.85 -9.71
CA ILE A 127 1.33 5.05 -10.56
C ILE A 127 0.79 4.74 -11.95
N THR A 128 0.12 5.71 -12.56
CA THR A 128 -0.46 5.53 -13.90
C THR A 128 0.50 5.80 -15.04
N MET A 129 1.64 6.42 -14.76
CA MET A 129 2.63 6.90 -15.73
C MET A 129 2.10 7.94 -16.75
N THR A 130 0.87 8.42 -16.61
CA THR A 130 0.27 9.36 -17.57
C THR A 130 0.87 10.76 -17.52
N ASN A 131 1.48 11.15 -16.40
CA ASN A 131 2.15 12.42 -16.18
C ASN A 131 3.67 12.35 -16.39
N MET A 132 4.21 11.18 -16.78
CA MET A 132 5.64 10.98 -16.99
C MET A 132 6.05 11.28 -18.43
N LYS A 133 7.10 12.07 -18.57
CA LYS A 133 7.76 12.33 -19.84
C LYS A 133 8.90 11.34 -20.07
N ASP A 134 9.44 11.31 -21.29
CA ASP A 134 10.56 10.43 -21.66
C ASP A 134 11.79 10.66 -20.79
N GLU A 135 12.08 11.91 -20.41
CA GLU A 135 13.21 12.25 -19.54
C GLU A 135 13.07 11.60 -18.15
N ALA A 136 11.84 11.51 -17.62
CA ALA A 136 11.60 10.85 -16.34
C ALA A 136 11.83 9.33 -16.42
N LEU A 137 11.46 8.68 -17.52
CA LEU A 137 11.75 7.26 -17.76
C LEU A 137 13.26 7.01 -17.90
N GLU A 138 13.96 7.89 -18.63
CA GLU A 138 15.42 7.80 -18.79
C GLU A 138 16.16 7.97 -17.45
N ARG A 139 15.62 8.82 -16.57
CA ARG A 139 16.16 9.01 -15.22
C ARG A 139 15.99 7.75 -14.37
N ILE A 140 14.78 7.11 -14.39
CA ILE A 140 14.53 5.84 -13.71
C ILE A 140 15.53 4.76 -14.18
N ILE A 141 15.74 4.62 -15.49
CA ILE A 141 16.67 3.67 -16.06
C ILE A 141 18.12 3.97 -15.64
N ARG A 142 18.52 5.24 -15.70
CA ARG A 142 19.86 5.68 -15.32
C ARG A 142 20.20 5.40 -13.87
N TYR A 143 19.24 5.69 -12.97
CA TYR A 143 19.43 5.54 -11.53
C TYR A 143 19.09 4.13 -11.03
N LYS A 144 18.62 3.25 -11.92
CA LYS A 144 18.20 1.90 -11.54
C LYS A 144 17.17 1.92 -10.40
N LEU A 145 16.17 2.81 -10.53
CA LEU A 145 15.09 2.89 -9.55
C LEU A 145 14.09 1.75 -9.81
N GLU A 146 14.07 0.77 -8.91
CA GLU A 146 13.24 -0.44 -9.02
C GLU A 146 12.93 -1.06 -7.65
N PRO A 147 11.82 -1.81 -7.50
CA PRO A 147 10.78 -1.99 -8.51
C PRO A 147 9.91 -0.74 -8.69
N ILE A 148 9.33 -0.57 -9.89
CA ILE A 148 8.29 0.43 -10.14
C ILE A 148 6.91 -0.25 -10.20
N ASN A 149 5.95 0.27 -9.45
CA ASN A 149 4.59 -0.25 -9.39
C ASN A 149 3.66 0.52 -10.34
N VAL A 150 3.07 -0.17 -11.30
CA VAL A 150 2.35 0.45 -12.42
C VAL A 150 0.87 0.08 -12.42
N SER A 151 0.01 1.08 -12.33
CA SER A 151 -1.44 0.98 -12.54
C SER A 151 -1.75 0.85 -14.04
N VAL A 152 -1.83 -0.39 -14.54
CA VAL A 152 -2.03 -0.68 -15.97
C VAL A 152 -3.50 -0.59 -16.37
N HIS A 153 -4.37 -1.31 -15.67
CA HIS A 153 -5.81 -1.47 -15.86
C HIS A 153 -6.20 -2.14 -17.19
N THR A 154 -5.61 -1.77 -18.31
CA THR A 154 -5.74 -2.42 -19.61
C THR A 154 -4.58 -2.03 -20.53
N THR A 155 -4.19 -2.94 -21.42
CA THR A 155 -3.20 -2.69 -22.49
C THR A 155 -3.81 -2.12 -23.76
N ASN A 156 -5.15 -2.07 -23.85
CA ASN A 156 -5.88 -1.44 -24.95
C ASN A 156 -5.77 0.08 -24.85
N PRO A 157 -5.09 0.77 -25.78
CA PRO A 157 -4.80 2.19 -25.68
C PRO A 157 -6.05 3.07 -25.68
N GLU A 158 -7.06 2.76 -26.50
CA GLU A 158 -8.29 3.53 -26.55
C GLU A 158 -9.12 3.32 -25.28
N LEU A 159 -9.24 2.07 -24.81
CA LEU A 159 -9.95 1.75 -23.59
C LEU A 159 -9.27 2.40 -22.37
N ARG A 160 -7.95 2.37 -22.30
CA ARG A 160 -7.21 3.01 -21.21
C ARG A 160 -7.40 4.52 -21.19
N CYS A 161 -7.39 5.19 -22.36
CA CYS A 161 -7.70 6.62 -22.45
C CYS A 161 -9.12 6.92 -21.95
N MET A 162 -10.10 6.07 -22.25
CA MET A 162 -11.46 6.20 -21.76
C MET A 162 -11.55 5.99 -20.26
N MET A 163 -10.94 4.92 -19.72
CA MET A 163 -10.99 4.58 -18.31
C MET A 163 -10.34 5.64 -17.40
N LEU A 164 -9.21 6.23 -17.85
CA LEU A 164 -8.48 7.23 -17.07
C LEU A 164 -8.91 8.68 -17.40
N HIS A 165 -9.79 8.87 -18.40
CA HIS A 165 -10.13 10.19 -18.93
C HIS A 165 -8.89 11.03 -19.27
N ASN A 166 -7.86 10.38 -19.82
CA ASN A 166 -6.59 11.02 -20.13
C ASN A 166 -6.07 10.54 -21.49
N ARG A 167 -5.91 11.48 -22.43
CA ARG A 167 -5.43 11.19 -23.79
C ARG A 167 -4.02 10.61 -23.87
N PHE A 168 -3.21 10.77 -22.82
CA PHE A 168 -1.86 10.25 -22.79
C PHE A 168 -1.79 8.81 -22.24
N ALA A 169 -2.88 8.32 -21.65
CA ALA A 169 -2.94 7.00 -21.01
C ALA A 169 -2.70 5.84 -21.99
N GLY A 170 -2.95 6.04 -23.29
CA GLY A 170 -2.74 5.02 -24.32
C GLY A 170 -1.28 4.65 -24.59
N LYS A 171 -0.31 5.39 -24.06
CA LYS A 171 1.13 5.14 -24.27
C LYS A 171 1.72 4.08 -23.35
N ILE A 172 0.93 3.45 -22.50
CA ILE A 172 1.43 2.55 -21.46
C ILE A 172 2.36 1.45 -21.99
N MET A 173 2.00 0.81 -23.10
CA MET A 173 2.82 -0.27 -23.68
C MET A 173 4.19 0.23 -24.19
N GLU A 174 4.25 1.44 -24.74
CA GLU A 174 5.52 2.07 -25.14
C GLU A 174 6.39 2.40 -23.94
N GLN A 175 5.79 2.86 -22.83
CA GLN A 175 6.50 3.18 -21.60
C GLN A 175 7.02 1.92 -20.91
N LEU A 176 6.20 0.86 -20.81
CA LEU A 176 6.63 -0.44 -20.26
C LEU A 176 7.76 -1.06 -21.11
N GLN A 177 7.67 -0.97 -22.44
CA GLN A 177 8.74 -1.44 -23.34
C GLN A 177 10.05 -0.71 -23.07
N LYS A 178 10.02 0.60 -22.90
CA LYS A 178 11.22 1.41 -22.60
C LYS A 178 11.86 1.00 -21.26
N LEU A 179 11.05 0.78 -20.21
CA LEU A 179 11.54 0.30 -18.92
C LEU A 179 12.09 -1.12 -19.00
N TYR A 180 11.41 -2.01 -19.74
CA TYR A 180 11.86 -3.38 -20.00
C TYR A 180 13.24 -3.41 -20.71
N GLU A 181 13.41 -2.63 -21.78
CA GLU A 181 14.68 -2.48 -22.49
C GLU A 181 15.78 -1.88 -21.60
N GLY A 182 15.39 -1.02 -20.65
CA GLY A 182 16.27 -0.48 -19.60
C GLY A 182 16.60 -1.47 -18.48
N GLY A 183 15.97 -2.66 -18.49
CA GLY A 183 16.17 -3.72 -17.48
C GLY A 183 15.60 -3.37 -16.10
N ILE A 184 14.53 -2.57 -16.03
CA ILE A 184 13.87 -2.17 -14.78
C ILE A 184 12.85 -3.23 -14.36
N ILE A 185 12.86 -3.56 -13.08
CA ILE A 185 11.86 -4.44 -12.45
C ILE A 185 10.56 -3.67 -12.23
N MET A 186 9.44 -4.31 -12.54
CA MET A 186 8.12 -3.69 -12.51
C MET A 186 7.09 -4.63 -11.85
N ASN A 187 6.08 -4.04 -11.20
CA ASN A 187 4.85 -4.74 -10.81
C ASN A 187 3.65 -4.06 -11.46
N GLY A 188 2.66 -4.85 -11.83
CA GLY A 188 1.44 -4.37 -12.46
C GLY A 188 0.22 -4.47 -11.57
N GLN A 189 -0.74 -3.56 -11.76
CA GLN A 189 -2.05 -3.62 -11.14
C GLN A 189 -3.15 -3.40 -12.18
N ILE A 190 -4.21 -4.20 -12.10
CA ILE A 190 -5.42 -4.06 -12.89
C ILE A 190 -6.61 -3.88 -11.94
N VAL A 191 -7.15 -2.65 -11.86
CA VAL A 191 -8.47 -2.45 -11.26
C VAL A 191 -9.50 -2.89 -12.29
N LEU A 192 -10.19 -3.98 -12.00
CA LEU A 192 -11.16 -4.58 -12.91
C LEU A 192 -12.53 -3.95 -12.72
N CYS A 193 -13.12 -3.48 -13.83
CA CYS A 193 -14.44 -2.87 -13.89
C CYS A 193 -15.33 -3.76 -14.76
N LYS A 194 -16.44 -4.23 -14.20
CA LYS A 194 -17.38 -5.12 -14.87
C LYS A 194 -17.92 -4.50 -16.16
N ASN A 195 -17.96 -5.28 -17.25
CA ASN A 195 -18.37 -4.87 -18.60
C ASN A 195 -17.50 -3.74 -19.21
N VAL A 196 -16.31 -3.47 -18.66
CA VAL A 196 -15.39 -2.44 -19.19
C VAL A 196 -14.07 -3.06 -19.62
N ASN A 197 -13.28 -3.57 -18.69
CA ASN A 197 -11.96 -4.17 -18.97
C ASN A 197 -11.84 -5.63 -18.51
N ASP A 198 -12.95 -6.28 -18.23
CA ASP A 198 -13.07 -7.70 -17.94
C ASP A 198 -13.14 -8.58 -19.21
N GLY A 199 -13.28 -9.89 -19.03
CA GLY A 199 -13.42 -10.85 -20.12
C GLY A 199 -12.24 -10.82 -21.11
N GLU A 200 -12.51 -10.56 -22.38
CA GLU A 200 -11.50 -10.56 -23.45
C GLU A 200 -10.42 -9.47 -23.27
N GLU A 201 -10.78 -8.31 -22.70
CA GLU A 201 -9.82 -7.24 -22.41
C GLU A 201 -8.87 -7.62 -21.25
N LEU A 202 -9.34 -8.36 -20.25
CA LEU A 202 -8.48 -8.92 -19.21
C LEU A 202 -7.51 -9.96 -19.81
N GLU A 203 -8.01 -10.92 -20.61
CA GLU A 203 -7.16 -11.91 -21.29
C GLU A 203 -6.12 -11.24 -22.21
N ARG A 204 -6.50 -10.17 -22.90
CA ARG A 204 -5.59 -9.36 -23.72
C ARG A 204 -4.48 -8.77 -22.84
N SER A 205 -4.86 -8.10 -21.75
CA SER A 205 -3.91 -7.43 -20.88
C SER A 205 -2.92 -8.42 -20.24
N ILE A 206 -3.39 -9.59 -19.79
CA ILE A 206 -2.51 -10.63 -19.24
C ILE A 206 -1.51 -11.12 -20.29
N ARG A 207 -1.99 -11.42 -21.50
CA ARG A 207 -1.13 -11.86 -22.61
C ARG A 207 -0.07 -10.83 -22.96
N ASP A 208 -0.46 -9.56 -23.09
CA ASP A 208 0.43 -8.49 -23.50
C ASP A 208 1.49 -8.21 -22.42
N LEU A 209 1.09 -8.22 -21.13
CA LEU A 209 1.99 -8.01 -19.99
C LEU A 209 2.94 -9.20 -19.77
N SER A 210 2.50 -10.44 -20.02
CA SER A 210 3.36 -11.63 -19.90
C SER A 210 4.54 -11.62 -20.87
N GLY A 211 4.49 -10.80 -21.91
CA GLY A 211 5.62 -10.57 -22.82
C GLY A 211 6.80 -9.82 -22.19
N PHE A 212 6.63 -9.25 -21.01
CA PHE A 212 7.68 -8.52 -20.26
C PHE A 212 8.30 -9.35 -19.12
N ILE A 213 7.95 -10.63 -18.99
CA ILE A 213 8.61 -11.54 -18.05
C ILE A 213 10.09 -11.70 -18.45
N PRO A 214 11.09 -11.61 -17.52
CA PRO A 214 10.90 -11.58 -16.07
C PRO A 214 10.83 -10.16 -15.47
N ASN A 215 10.95 -9.08 -16.23
CA ASN A 215 11.03 -7.73 -15.68
C ASN A 215 9.70 -7.24 -15.08
N ILE A 216 8.54 -7.64 -15.59
CA ILE A 216 7.32 -7.58 -14.80
C ILE A 216 7.29 -8.86 -13.96
N GLU A 217 7.49 -8.72 -12.65
CA GLU A 217 7.54 -9.86 -11.73
C GLU A 217 6.13 -10.39 -11.43
N SER A 218 5.18 -9.47 -11.25
CA SER A 218 3.82 -9.83 -10.91
C SER A 218 2.78 -8.81 -11.36
N VAL A 219 1.54 -9.27 -11.55
CA VAL A 219 0.39 -8.40 -11.83
C VAL A 219 -0.77 -8.79 -10.93
N SER A 220 -1.32 -7.84 -10.17
CA SER A 220 -2.54 -8.05 -9.38
C SER A 220 -3.79 -7.64 -10.16
N VAL A 221 -4.87 -8.39 -9.98
CA VAL A 221 -6.20 -8.06 -10.46
C VAL A 221 -7.11 -7.86 -9.26
N VAL A 222 -7.56 -6.62 -9.06
CA VAL A 222 -8.42 -6.25 -7.93
C VAL A 222 -9.79 -5.80 -8.44
N PRO A 223 -10.91 -6.13 -7.79
CA PRO A 223 -12.21 -5.60 -8.19
C PRO A 223 -12.29 -4.11 -7.89
N VAL A 224 -13.08 -3.38 -8.67
CA VAL A 224 -13.34 -1.98 -8.39
C VAL A 224 -14.16 -1.83 -7.11
N GLY A 225 -13.66 -1.01 -6.17
CA GLY A 225 -14.42 -0.60 -4.98
C GLY A 225 -15.48 0.44 -5.34
N LEU A 226 -16.72 0.22 -4.92
CA LEU A 226 -17.86 1.09 -5.16
C LEU A 226 -18.49 1.54 -3.85
N SER A 227 -18.36 2.84 -3.54
CA SER A 227 -19.04 3.45 -2.39
C SER A 227 -20.46 3.91 -2.73
N ASP A 228 -21.24 4.30 -1.72
CA ASP A 228 -22.57 4.89 -1.91
C ASP A 228 -22.50 6.36 -2.38
N HIS A 229 -21.31 6.96 -2.41
CA HIS A 229 -21.09 8.37 -2.77
C HIS A 229 -20.74 8.55 -4.26
N ARG A 230 -21.47 7.87 -5.15
CA ARG A 230 -21.21 7.84 -6.60
C ARG A 230 -22.12 8.73 -7.44
N GLU A 231 -22.84 9.66 -6.83
CA GLU A 231 -23.75 10.54 -7.56
C GLU A 231 -22.98 11.38 -8.61
N GLY A 232 -23.41 11.26 -9.87
CA GLY A 232 -22.80 11.97 -11.01
C GLY A 232 -21.50 11.36 -11.56
N LEU A 233 -21.00 10.27 -10.97
CA LEU A 233 -19.85 9.54 -11.49
C LEU A 233 -20.25 8.54 -12.59
N TYR A 234 -19.24 8.03 -13.30
CA TYR A 234 -19.45 7.00 -14.33
C TYR A 234 -20.17 5.77 -13.74
N PRO A 235 -21.22 5.26 -14.38
CA PRO A 235 -21.98 4.14 -13.85
C PRO A 235 -21.16 2.85 -13.97
N LEU A 236 -20.73 2.32 -12.84
CA LEU A 236 -20.07 1.03 -12.71
C LEU A 236 -20.98 0.07 -11.94
N GLU A 237 -20.89 -1.21 -12.29
CA GLU A 237 -21.62 -2.28 -11.65
C GLU A 237 -20.70 -3.10 -10.74
N PRO A 238 -21.15 -3.53 -9.54
CA PRO A 238 -20.38 -4.44 -8.72
C PRO A 238 -20.31 -5.83 -9.37
N PHE A 239 -19.23 -6.53 -9.06
CA PHE A 239 -19.12 -7.95 -9.41
C PHE A 239 -19.96 -8.80 -8.44
N ASN A 240 -20.51 -9.86 -8.95
CA ASN A 240 -21.20 -10.86 -8.16
C ASN A 240 -20.41 -12.18 -8.14
N ARG A 241 -20.92 -13.17 -7.42
CA ARG A 241 -20.32 -14.48 -7.25
C ARG A 241 -20.00 -15.20 -8.57
N GLU A 242 -20.91 -15.15 -9.54
CA GLU A 242 -20.69 -15.77 -10.85
C GLU A 242 -19.60 -15.05 -11.66
N ASP A 243 -19.54 -13.73 -11.55
CA ASP A 243 -18.52 -12.93 -12.18
C ASP A 243 -17.14 -13.24 -11.59
N ALA A 244 -17.05 -13.31 -10.26
CA ALA A 244 -15.81 -13.67 -9.55
C ALA A 244 -15.27 -15.04 -10.00
N ARG A 245 -16.15 -16.03 -10.14
CA ARG A 245 -15.80 -17.35 -10.69
C ARG A 245 -15.16 -17.28 -12.06
N LYS A 246 -15.70 -16.45 -12.95
CA LYS A 246 -15.15 -16.26 -14.31
C LYS A 246 -13.77 -15.60 -14.27
N VAL A 247 -13.59 -14.60 -13.42
CA VAL A 247 -12.31 -13.91 -13.24
C VAL A 247 -11.26 -14.87 -12.69
N ILE A 248 -11.56 -15.60 -11.61
CA ILE A 248 -10.67 -16.60 -11.02
C ILE A 248 -10.28 -17.65 -12.07
N ALA A 249 -11.25 -18.23 -12.79
CA ALA A 249 -10.98 -19.23 -13.80
C ALA A 249 -10.08 -18.70 -14.94
N CYS A 250 -10.24 -17.45 -15.33
CA CYS A 250 -9.37 -16.80 -16.31
C CYS A 250 -7.94 -16.68 -15.78
N ILE A 251 -7.78 -16.18 -14.56
CA ILE A 251 -6.47 -15.99 -13.92
C ILE A 251 -5.77 -17.33 -13.72
N GLU A 252 -6.45 -18.35 -13.16
CA GLU A 252 -5.87 -19.67 -12.93
C GLU A 252 -5.44 -20.38 -14.23
N LYS A 253 -6.19 -20.22 -15.30
CA LYS A 253 -5.81 -20.70 -16.65
C LYS A 253 -4.47 -20.09 -17.08
N TRP A 254 -4.28 -18.78 -16.87
CA TRP A 254 -3.05 -18.09 -17.22
C TRP A 254 -1.91 -18.43 -16.26
N GLN A 255 -2.15 -18.50 -14.95
CA GLN A 255 -1.17 -18.94 -13.95
C GLN A 255 -0.58 -20.30 -14.34
N LYS A 256 -1.43 -21.29 -14.63
CA LYS A 256 -0.97 -22.62 -15.04
C LYS A 256 -0.07 -22.55 -16.27
N LYS A 257 -0.46 -21.81 -17.30
CA LYS A 257 0.31 -21.67 -18.54
C LYS A 257 1.66 -20.99 -18.29
N LEU A 258 1.66 -19.89 -17.54
CA LEU A 258 2.89 -19.12 -17.30
C LEU A 258 3.83 -19.84 -16.34
N TYR A 259 3.31 -20.59 -15.38
CA TYR A 259 4.11 -21.45 -14.52
C TYR A 259 4.81 -22.58 -15.30
N GLU A 260 4.12 -23.22 -16.24
CA GLU A 260 4.71 -24.24 -17.13
C GLU A 260 5.80 -23.63 -18.04
N GLU A 261 5.67 -22.38 -18.45
CA GLU A 261 6.58 -21.74 -19.40
C GLU A 261 7.75 -20.99 -18.72
N TYR A 262 7.48 -20.30 -17.60
CA TYR A 262 8.45 -19.38 -16.95
C TYR A 262 8.74 -19.73 -15.48
N GLY A 263 7.99 -20.64 -14.85
CA GLY A 263 8.18 -20.99 -13.43
C GLY A 263 7.63 -19.95 -12.46
N THR A 264 6.75 -19.05 -12.90
CA THR A 264 6.05 -18.04 -12.07
C THR A 264 4.56 -18.04 -12.38
N HIS A 265 3.71 -17.80 -11.37
CA HIS A 265 2.27 -17.66 -11.57
C HIS A 265 1.94 -16.27 -12.18
N PHE A 266 2.78 -15.27 -11.94
CA PHE A 266 2.78 -13.97 -12.59
C PHE A 266 1.53 -13.11 -12.35
N ILE A 267 0.31 -13.63 -12.66
CA ILE A 267 -0.96 -12.91 -12.53
C ILE A 267 -1.76 -13.43 -11.34
N HIS A 268 -2.18 -12.52 -10.46
CA HIS A 268 -2.82 -12.91 -9.20
C HIS A 268 -4.18 -12.23 -9.02
N ALA A 269 -5.18 -13.02 -8.65
CA ALA A 269 -6.44 -12.50 -8.15
C ALA A 269 -6.27 -12.04 -6.70
N SER A 270 -6.80 -10.86 -6.35
CA SER A 270 -6.85 -10.45 -4.94
C SER A 270 -7.75 -11.40 -4.12
N ASP A 271 -7.53 -11.43 -2.82
CA ASP A 271 -8.29 -12.27 -1.89
C ASP A 271 -9.79 -12.01 -1.97
N GLU A 272 -10.19 -10.77 -2.29
CA GLU A 272 -11.58 -10.37 -2.43
C GLU A 272 -12.34 -11.19 -3.50
N TRP A 273 -11.69 -11.61 -4.57
CA TRP A 273 -12.31 -12.48 -5.58
C TRP A 273 -12.69 -13.85 -5.01
N TYR A 274 -11.80 -14.46 -4.23
CA TYR A 274 -12.05 -15.76 -3.59
C TYR A 274 -13.13 -15.65 -2.51
N LEU A 275 -13.09 -14.57 -1.72
CA LEU A 275 -14.11 -14.30 -0.71
C LEU A 275 -15.50 -14.06 -1.32
N LEU A 276 -15.58 -13.32 -2.42
CA LEU A 276 -16.82 -13.06 -3.15
C LEU A 276 -17.41 -14.34 -3.75
N GLU A 277 -16.58 -15.25 -4.26
CA GLU A 277 -17.01 -16.56 -4.74
C GLU A 277 -17.31 -17.53 -3.59
N GLY A 278 -16.68 -17.36 -2.44
CA GLY A 278 -16.76 -18.27 -1.29
C GLY A 278 -15.85 -19.50 -1.47
N TYR A 279 -14.73 -19.32 -2.21
CA TYR A 279 -13.69 -20.29 -2.36
C TYR A 279 -12.68 -20.22 -1.20
N GLU A 280 -11.99 -21.34 -0.98
CA GLU A 280 -10.80 -21.31 -0.14
C GLU A 280 -9.67 -20.55 -0.83
N MET A 281 -8.82 -19.89 0.00
CA MET A 281 -7.63 -19.20 -0.52
C MET A 281 -6.67 -20.20 -1.14
N PRO A 282 -6.00 -19.85 -2.24
CA PRO A 282 -4.94 -20.68 -2.82
C PRO A 282 -3.86 -21.04 -1.80
N GLU A 283 -3.16 -22.15 -2.04
CA GLU A 283 -2.00 -22.53 -1.23
C GLU A 283 -0.86 -21.53 -1.41
N GLU A 284 0.04 -21.45 -0.40
CA GLU A 284 1.12 -20.48 -0.29
C GLU A 284 2.00 -20.41 -1.54
N GLU A 285 2.33 -21.54 -2.11
CA GLU A 285 3.21 -21.65 -3.28
C GLU A 285 2.66 -20.92 -4.52
N ARG A 286 1.34 -20.62 -4.55
CA ARG A 286 0.72 -19.92 -5.67
C ARG A 286 0.87 -18.42 -5.64
N TYR A 287 1.44 -17.86 -4.58
CA TYR A 287 1.61 -16.42 -4.41
C TYR A 287 3.03 -15.92 -4.76
N ASP A 288 3.94 -16.82 -5.19
CA ASP A 288 5.31 -16.48 -5.62
C ASP A 288 6.07 -15.58 -4.63
N GLY A 289 5.88 -15.80 -3.31
CA GLY A 289 6.52 -15.00 -2.26
C GLY A 289 5.77 -13.72 -1.89
N TYR A 290 4.48 -13.62 -2.21
CA TYR A 290 3.59 -12.53 -1.78
C TYR A 290 3.96 -11.13 -2.29
N LEU A 291 4.40 -11.02 -3.54
CA LEU A 291 4.84 -9.76 -4.17
C LEU A 291 3.75 -8.67 -4.25
N GLN A 292 2.48 -9.01 -4.02
CA GLN A 292 1.33 -8.12 -4.21
C GLN A 292 0.47 -7.97 -2.94
N LEU A 293 1.06 -8.13 -1.74
CA LEU A 293 0.32 -8.02 -0.46
C LEU A 293 -0.45 -6.70 -0.34
N GLU A 294 0.18 -5.58 -0.70
CA GLU A 294 -0.44 -4.25 -0.63
C GLU A 294 -1.68 -4.09 -1.54
N ASN A 295 -1.83 -4.98 -2.53
CA ASN A 295 -3.01 -5.09 -3.37
C ASN A 295 -4.02 -6.14 -2.87
N GLY A 296 -3.87 -6.62 -1.65
CA GLY A 296 -4.75 -7.63 -1.06
C GLY A 296 -4.64 -9.01 -1.71
N VAL A 297 -3.43 -9.39 -2.18
CA VAL A 297 -3.17 -10.70 -2.77
C VAL A 297 -2.42 -11.56 -1.76
N GLY A 298 -3.07 -12.57 -1.24
CA GLY A 298 -2.48 -13.54 -0.31
C GLY A 298 -2.42 -13.08 1.15
N MET A 299 -2.99 -11.92 1.49
CA MET A 299 -3.00 -11.43 2.88
C MET A 299 -3.67 -12.42 3.84
N ILE A 300 -4.80 -13.00 3.42
CA ILE A 300 -5.55 -13.95 4.24
C ILE A 300 -4.79 -15.27 4.38
N ARG A 301 -4.14 -15.74 3.32
CA ARG A 301 -3.31 -16.96 3.40
C ARG A 301 -2.13 -16.73 4.34
N LEU A 302 -1.38 -15.67 4.15
CA LEU A 302 -0.22 -15.34 4.99
C LEU A 302 -0.61 -15.20 6.46
N LEU A 303 -1.66 -14.42 6.76
CA LEU A 303 -2.19 -14.29 8.12
C LEU A 303 -2.55 -15.66 8.74
N THR A 304 -3.15 -16.54 7.95
CA THR A 304 -3.58 -17.88 8.41
C THR A 304 -2.38 -18.77 8.73
N GLU A 305 -1.37 -18.80 7.85
CA GLU A 305 -0.14 -19.59 8.06
C GLU A 305 0.63 -19.09 9.30
N GLU A 306 0.87 -17.79 9.40
CA GLU A 306 1.53 -17.18 10.55
C GLU A 306 0.76 -17.42 11.87
N PHE A 307 -0.59 -17.35 11.80
CA PHE A 307 -1.43 -17.68 12.95
C PHE A 307 -1.26 -19.12 13.39
N HIS A 308 -1.27 -20.08 12.46
CA HIS A 308 -1.09 -21.49 12.78
C HIS A 308 0.31 -21.79 13.33
N GLU A 309 1.34 -21.11 12.80
CA GLU A 309 2.69 -21.23 13.34
C GLU A 309 2.76 -20.69 14.77
N GLY A 310 2.25 -19.47 14.98
CA GLY A 310 2.17 -18.87 16.30
C GLY A 310 1.35 -19.68 17.28
N LEU A 311 0.22 -20.22 16.82
CA LEU A 311 -0.63 -21.07 17.65
C LEU A 311 0.07 -22.36 18.07
N LYS A 312 0.91 -22.98 17.22
CA LYS A 312 1.68 -24.21 17.58
C LYS A 312 2.58 -23.95 18.79
N GLU A 313 3.29 -22.83 18.80
CA GLU A 313 4.25 -22.47 19.83
C GLU A 313 3.62 -21.77 21.05
N ALA A 314 2.37 -21.35 20.92
CA ALA A 314 1.67 -20.64 21.96
C ALA A 314 1.47 -21.46 23.24
N VAL A 315 1.72 -20.83 24.38
CA VAL A 315 1.38 -21.32 25.72
C VAL A 315 0.53 -20.27 26.43
N THR A 316 -0.39 -20.69 27.30
CA THR A 316 -1.21 -19.78 28.10
C THR A 316 -0.69 -19.68 29.54
N ASP A 317 -0.92 -18.54 30.19
CA ASP A 317 -0.70 -18.34 31.62
C ASP A 317 -1.83 -18.92 32.49
N GLY A 318 -2.85 -19.51 31.86
CA GLY A 318 -4.00 -20.11 32.52
C GLY A 318 -5.06 -19.15 33.03
N LYS A 319 -4.87 -17.83 32.86
CA LYS A 319 -5.89 -16.84 33.23
C LYS A 319 -7.09 -16.92 32.29
N LYS A 320 -8.26 -16.67 32.84
CA LYS A 320 -9.44 -16.47 32.00
C LYS A 320 -9.32 -15.16 31.26
N ARG A 321 -9.64 -15.17 29.97
CA ARG A 321 -9.69 -13.99 29.10
C ARG A 321 -10.96 -14.00 28.28
N HIS A 322 -11.50 -12.80 28.10
CA HIS A 322 -12.59 -12.55 27.16
C HIS A 322 -12.18 -11.37 26.28
N VAL A 323 -11.94 -11.64 25.01
CA VAL A 323 -11.41 -10.67 24.03
C VAL A 323 -12.41 -10.53 22.89
N THR A 324 -12.58 -9.32 22.39
CA THR A 324 -13.39 -9.05 21.20
C THR A 324 -12.50 -8.65 20.03
N ILE A 325 -12.80 -9.16 18.84
CA ILE A 325 -12.19 -8.75 17.57
C ILE A 325 -13.28 -8.10 16.72
N ALA A 326 -13.03 -6.89 16.20
CA ALA A 326 -13.90 -6.26 15.20
C ALA A 326 -13.20 -6.20 13.85
N THR A 327 -13.89 -6.65 12.80
CA THR A 327 -13.33 -6.77 11.45
C THR A 327 -14.40 -6.57 10.38
N GLY A 328 -14.00 -6.26 9.15
CA GLY A 328 -14.91 -6.09 8.03
C GLY A 328 -15.53 -7.41 7.54
N HIS A 329 -16.57 -7.29 6.73
CA HIS A 329 -17.32 -8.43 6.19
C HIS A 329 -16.43 -9.45 5.49
N SER A 330 -15.48 -9.00 4.68
CA SER A 330 -14.59 -9.90 3.91
C SER A 330 -13.74 -10.80 4.79
N ALA A 331 -13.24 -10.32 5.92
CA ALA A 331 -12.33 -11.07 6.78
C ALA A 331 -13.04 -11.85 7.89
N VAL A 332 -14.29 -11.52 8.22
CA VAL A 332 -14.97 -12.03 9.43
C VAL A 332 -15.06 -13.55 9.49
N GLY A 333 -15.27 -14.21 8.35
CA GLY A 333 -15.34 -15.68 8.27
C GLY A 333 -14.02 -16.35 8.66
N THR A 334 -12.92 -15.84 8.13
CA THR A 334 -11.57 -16.33 8.45
C THR A 334 -11.22 -16.06 9.90
N ILE A 335 -11.42 -14.83 10.38
CA ILE A 335 -11.09 -14.46 11.77
C ILE A 335 -11.91 -15.28 12.78
N ARG A 336 -13.20 -15.57 12.52
CA ARG A 336 -14.01 -16.46 13.37
C ARG A 336 -13.41 -17.88 13.45
N LYS A 337 -13.04 -18.46 12.30
CA LYS A 337 -12.43 -19.78 12.24
C LYS A 337 -11.14 -19.85 13.07
N LEU A 338 -10.25 -18.88 12.88
CA LEU A 338 -8.98 -18.80 13.62
C LEU A 338 -9.22 -18.61 15.12
N ALA A 339 -10.17 -17.79 15.51
CA ALA A 339 -10.55 -17.58 16.90
C ALA A 339 -11.12 -18.87 17.54
N GLU A 340 -11.96 -19.61 16.83
CA GLU A 340 -12.49 -20.91 17.27
C GLU A 340 -11.35 -21.92 17.50
N GLU A 341 -10.42 -22.06 16.57
CA GLU A 341 -9.24 -22.93 16.69
C GLU A 341 -8.39 -22.58 17.93
N LEU A 342 -8.18 -21.29 18.20
CA LEU A 342 -7.45 -20.85 19.40
C LEU A 342 -8.21 -21.18 20.67
N CYS A 343 -9.54 -20.95 20.72
CA CYS A 343 -10.37 -21.26 21.88
C CYS A 343 -10.46 -22.78 22.13
N GLU A 344 -10.45 -23.63 21.10
CA GLU A 344 -10.35 -25.07 21.25
C GLU A 344 -9.05 -25.49 21.93
N LYS A 345 -7.92 -24.86 21.54
CA LYS A 345 -6.61 -25.13 22.17
C LYS A 345 -6.54 -24.58 23.59
N PHE A 346 -7.14 -23.43 23.85
CA PHE A 346 -7.10 -22.72 25.15
C PHE A 346 -8.51 -22.48 25.71
N PRO A 347 -9.15 -23.44 26.40
CA PRO A 347 -10.52 -23.33 26.89
C PRO A 347 -10.74 -22.25 27.95
N ASN A 348 -9.69 -21.63 28.47
CA ASN A 348 -9.73 -20.47 29.38
C ASN A 348 -9.85 -19.13 28.63
N VAL A 349 -9.80 -19.12 27.31
CA VAL A 349 -9.93 -17.93 26.44
C VAL A 349 -11.26 -17.99 25.72
N THR A 350 -11.97 -16.86 25.70
CA THR A 350 -13.18 -16.64 24.92
C THR A 350 -12.91 -15.50 23.95
N VAL A 351 -13.25 -15.67 22.67
CA VAL A 351 -13.08 -14.64 21.64
C VAL A 351 -14.42 -14.42 20.95
N ASP A 352 -14.94 -13.21 21.06
CA ASP A 352 -16.07 -12.76 20.26
C ASP A 352 -15.61 -12.04 19.01
N VAL A 353 -16.16 -12.39 17.84
CA VAL A 353 -15.81 -11.75 16.57
C VAL A 353 -17.02 -11.04 16.01
N TYR A 354 -16.96 -9.71 15.99
CA TYR A 354 -17.98 -8.85 15.43
C TYR A 354 -17.64 -8.42 14.01
N GLU A 355 -18.59 -8.64 13.13
CA GLU A 355 -18.61 -8.06 11.80
C GLU A 355 -19.04 -6.60 11.90
N ILE A 356 -18.27 -5.71 11.28
CA ILE A 356 -18.60 -4.28 11.15
C ILE A 356 -19.03 -4.02 9.72
N VAL A 357 -20.29 -3.68 9.56
CA VAL A 357 -20.85 -3.26 8.27
C VAL A 357 -20.43 -1.81 8.02
N ASN A 358 -19.90 -1.52 6.85
CA ASN A 358 -19.47 -0.18 6.51
C ASN A 358 -20.69 0.65 6.05
N HIS A 359 -21.25 1.45 6.92
CA HIS A 359 -22.32 2.39 6.58
C HIS A 359 -21.77 3.75 6.12
N PHE A 360 -20.52 4.05 6.49
CA PHE A 360 -19.90 5.34 6.17
C PHE A 360 -19.59 5.47 4.67
N PHE A 361 -19.01 4.45 4.06
CA PHE A 361 -18.72 4.41 2.62
C PHE A 361 -19.78 3.64 1.82
N GLY A 362 -20.57 2.79 2.46
CA GLY A 362 -21.57 1.91 1.86
C GLY A 362 -21.26 0.43 2.11
N GLU A 363 -22.31 -0.39 2.20
CA GLU A 363 -22.24 -1.81 2.57
C GLU A 363 -21.44 -2.68 1.59
N GLN A 364 -21.18 -2.19 0.36
CA GLN A 364 -20.35 -2.87 -0.62
C GLN A 364 -18.84 -2.71 -0.34
N ILE A 365 -18.47 -1.84 0.59
CA ILE A 365 -17.10 -1.70 1.07
C ILE A 365 -16.93 -2.67 2.25
N THR A 366 -16.30 -3.81 1.96
CA THR A 366 -16.26 -4.98 2.86
C THR A 366 -14.92 -5.20 3.54
N VAL A 367 -13.89 -4.46 3.14
CA VAL A 367 -12.52 -4.60 3.65
C VAL A 367 -12.36 -3.97 5.03
N SER A 368 -11.60 -4.63 5.91
CA SER A 368 -11.37 -4.15 7.29
C SER A 368 -10.66 -2.79 7.32
N GLY A 369 -9.72 -2.52 6.42
CA GLY A 369 -8.96 -1.27 6.39
C GLY A 369 -9.77 0.01 6.13
N LEU A 370 -11.04 -0.11 5.71
CA LEU A 370 -11.94 1.02 5.50
C LEU A 370 -13.03 1.14 6.57
N MET A 371 -12.96 0.37 7.66
CA MET A 371 -13.84 0.56 8.82
C MET A 371 -13.59 1.94 9.44
N THR A 372 -14.66 2.59 9.89
CA THR A 372 -14.59 3.91 10.51
C THR A 372 -14.89 3.87 12.00
N GLY A 373 -14.45 4.88 12.73
CA GLY A 373 -14.76 5.02 14.14
C GLY A 373 -16.27 5.20 14.39
N THR A 374 -16.98 5.84 13.46
CA THR A 374 -18.44 5.97 13.49
C THR A 374 -19.11 4.60 13.42
N ASP A 375 -18.75 3.76 12.43
CA ASP A 375 -19.31 2.42 12.28
C ASP A 375 -19.01 1.53 13.50
N LEU A 376 -17.78 1.60 14.02
CA LEU A 376 -17.38 0.87 15.24
C LEU A 376 -18.22 1.28 16.46
N LYS A 377 -18.37 2.59 16.69
CA LYS A 377 -19.16 3.11 17.82
C LYS A 377 -20.62 2.67 17.74
N GLU A 378 -21.26 2.88 16.61
CA GLU A 378 -22.68 2.56 16.43
C GLU A 378 -22.97 1.07 16.60
N GLN A 379 -22.09 0.21 16.10
CA GLN A 379 -22.34 -1.23 16.06
C GLN A 379 -21.84 -1.99 17.29
N LEU A 380 -20.90 -1.42 18.06
CA LEU A 380 -20.35 -2.07 19.26
C LEU A 380 -20.91 -1.49 20.57
N GLN A 381 -21.49 -0.30 20.54
CA GLN A 381 -22.04 0.33 21.75
C GLN A 381 -23.08 -0.54 22.46
N GLY A 382 -22.87 -0.75 23.76
CA GLY A 382 -23.80 -1.53 24.61
C GLY A 382 -23.67 -3.05 24.47
N LYS A 383 -22.70 -3.54 23.68
CA LYS A 383 -22.37 -4.97 23.63
C LYS A 383 -21.42 -5.35 24.78
N ASP A 384 -21.44 -6.61 25.17
CA ASP A 384 -20.38 -7.17 26.04
C ASP A 384 -19.14 -7.43 25.18
N LEU A 385 -18.11 -6.61 25.37
CA LEU A 385 -16.88 -6.68 24.59
C LEU A 385 -15.72 -7.36 25.36
N GLY A 386 -15.97 -7.84 26.57
CA GLY A 386 -14.97 -8.49 27.40
C GLY A 386 -13.92 -7.51 27.97
N GLU A 387 -12.66 -7.91 27.96
CA GLU A 387 -11.56 -7.18 28.59
C GLU A 387 -10.81 -6.24 27.63
N THR A 388 -10.78 -6.57 26.33
CA THR A 388 -10.04 -5.83 25.30
C THR A 388 -10.72 -5.97 23.94
N LEU A 389 -10.77 -4.87 23.21
CA LEU A 389 -11.18 -4.85 21.79
C LEU A 389 -9.93 -4.83 20.91
N LEU A 390 -9.82 -5.82 20.01
CA LEU A 390 -8.75 -5.89 19.03
C LEU A 390 -9.20 -5.30 17.70
N LEU A 391 -8.40 -4.39 17.15
CA LEU A 391 -8.61 -3.76 15.84
C LEU A 391 -7.36 -3.92 14.96
N PRO A 392 -7.51 -4.11 13.64
CA PRO A 392 -6.37 -4.25 12.75
C PRO A 392 -5.68 -2.91 12.49
N VAL A 393 -4.35 -2.92 12.37
CA VAL A 393 -3.53 -1.70 12.19
C VAL A 393 -3.89 -0.90 10.93
N ASN A 394 -4.36 -1.57 9.88
CA ASN A 394 -4.66 -0.94 8.59
C ASN A 394 -5.91 -0.01 8.59
N ILE A 395 -6.62 0.12 9.71
CA ILE A 395 -7.66 1.16 9.89
C ILE A 395 -7.07 2.51 10.33
N LEU A 396 -5.82 2.51 10.75
CA LEU A 396 -5.16 3.70 11.29
C LEU A 396 -4.41 4.45 10.19
N ARG A 397 -4.31 5.75 10.35
CA ARG A 397 -3.43 6.58 9.53
C ARG A 397 -1.98 6.26 9.85
N SER A 398 -1.18 5.95 8.83
CA SER A 398 0.26 5.70 8.97
C SER A 398 1.04 7.00 9.21
N GLY A 399 2.16 6.90 9.97
CA GLY A 399 3.14 7.98 10.11
C GLY A 399 2.78 9.10 11.09
N GLU A 400 1.81 8.90 11.97
CA GLU A 400 1.47 9.88 13.03
C GLU A 400 1.59 9.26 14.43
N ASP A 401 2.02 10.09 15.39
CA ASP A 401 2.10 9.69 16.82
C ASP A 401 0.71 9.43 17.42
N VAL A 402 -0.33 10.04 16.86
CA VAL A 402 -1.71 9.86 17.30
C VAL A 402 -2.43 8.88 16.40
N GLN A 403 -2.94 7.80 16.99
CA GLN A 403 -3.70 6.77 16.29
C GLN A 403 -5.10 7.29 15.90
N ILE A 404 -5.28 7.65 14.62
CA ILE A 404 -6.49 8.28 14.06
C ILE A 404 -7.08 7.40 12.97
N LEU A 405 -8.39 7.19 12.99
CA LEU A 405 -9.16 6.50 11.95
C LEU A 405 -9.46 7.42 10.75
N LEU A 406 -10.08 6.87 9.71
CA LEU A 406 -10.39 7.59 8.46
C LEU A 406 -11.35 8.76 8.65
N ASP A 407 -12.26 8.68 9.61
CA ASP A 407 -13.25 9.69 9.96
C ASP A 407 -12.83 10.61 11.12
N ASP A 408 -11.52 10.71 11.35
CA ASP A 408 -10.86 11.57 12.35
C ASP A 408 -11.16 11.21 13.82
N ILE A 409 -11.83 10.09 14.08
CA ILE A 409 -11.99 9.57 15.43
C ILE A 409 -10.67 8.93 15.87
N THR A 410 -10.21 9.29 17.08
CA THR A 410 -8.99 8.74 17.66
C THR A 410 -9.27 7.47 18.45
N ILE A 411 -8.25 6.60 18.60
CA ILE A 411 -8.38 5.41 19.46
C ILE A 411 -8.75 5.77 20.90
N PRO A 412 -8.16 6.78 21.57
CA PRO A 412 -8.59 7.19 22.91
C PRO A 412 -10.06 7.66 22.99
N GLU A 413 -10.59 8.32 21.95
CA GLU A 413 -12.02 8.70 21.90
C GLU A 413 -12.91 7.48 21.76
N LEU A 414 -12.49 6.49 20.96
CA LEU A 414 -13.21 5.24 20.78
C LEU A 414 -13.24 4.42 22.09
N GLU A 415 -12.10 4.29 22.78
CA GLU A 415 -12.00 3.66 24.12
C GLU A 415 -12.92 4.32 25.15
N ASN A 416 -12.91 5.66 25.18
CA ASN A 416 -13.79 6.42 26.06
C ASN A 416 -15.28 6.23 25.75
N THR A 417 -15.62 6.02 24.47
CA THR A 417 -17.02 5.82 24.06
C THR A 417 -17.49 4.40 24.36
N LEU A 418 -16.66 3.40 24.05
CA LEU A 418 -16.99 1.99 24.21
C LEU A 418 -16.71 1.48 25.64
N GLN A 419 -15.99 2.26 26.45
CA GLN A 419 -15.58 1.93 27.82
C GLN A 419 -14.78 0.62 27.91
N ILE A 420 -13.87 0.41 26.93
CA ILE A 420 -13.00 -0.76 26.84
C ILE A 420 -11.63 -0.35 26.30
N PRO A 421 -10.52 -0.94 26.79
CA PRO A 421 -9.20 -0.79 26.17
C PRO A 421 -9.19 -1.36 24.75
N ILE A 422 -8.47 -0.67 23.86
CA ILE A 422 -8.29 -1.10 22.46
C ILE A 422 -6.84 -1.48 22.25
N SER A 423 -6.59 -2.65 21.67
CA SER A 423 -5.27 -3.10 21.27
C SER A 423 -5.22 -3.25 19.75
N ILE A 424 -4.18 -2.68 19.16
CA ILE A 424 -3.98 -2.74 17.70
C ILE A 424 -3.20 -4.00 17.35
N VAL A 425 -3.77 -4.78 16.43
CA VAL A 425 -3.16 -5.99 15.89
C VAL A 425 -2.45 -5.64 14.59
N GLN A 426 -1.17 -5.97 14.49
CA GLN A 426 -0.43 -5.86 13.26
C GLN A 426 -1.00 -6.80 12.19
N SER A 427 -0.74 -6.53 10.91
CA SER A 427 -1.18 -7.43 9.83
C SER A 427 -0.34 -8.73 9.80
N ASN A 428 -0.32 -9.44 10.96
CA ASN A 428 0.52 -10.59 11.21
C ASN A 428 -0.22 -11.60 12.10
N GLY A 429 -0.21 -12.88 11.71
CA GLY A 429 -0.92 -13.94 12.43
C GLY A 429 -0.35 -14.27 13.80
N GLN A 430 0.97 -14.16 14.00
CA GLN A 430 1.60 -14.33 15.31
C GLN A 430 1.16 -13.27 16.30
N ASP A 431 1.13 -11.98 15.87
CA ASP A 431 0.69 -10.87 16.73
C ASP A 431 -0.80 -11.04 17.11
N LEU A 432 -1.63 -11.55 16.22
CA LEU A 432 -3.03 -11.86 16.54
C LEU A 432 -3.13 -12.91 17.67
N VAL A 433 -2.34 -13.99 17.60
CA VAL A 433 -2.27 -15.00 18.68
C VAL A 433 -1.81 -14.37 19.98
N ASP A 434 -0.76 -13.57 19.95
CA ASP A 434 -0.17 -12.95 21.14
C ASP A 434 -1.13 -11.95 21.80
N LYS A 435 -1.80 -11.12 21.02
CA LYS A 435 -2.81 -10.16 21.53
C LYS A 435 -4.02 -10.87 22.15
N ILE A 436 -4.53 -11.94 21.52
CA ILE A 436 -5.63 -12.74 22.11
C ILE A 436 -5.19 -13.37 23.45
N LEU A 437 -3.95 -13.83 23.55
CA LEU A 437 -3.41 -14.44 24.77
C LEU A 437 -2.90 -13.42 25.81
N GLY A 438 -3.02 -12.10 25.53
CA GLY A 438 -2.55 -11.02 26.39
C GLY A 438 -1.04 -11.01 26.53
N ARG A 439 -0.34 -11.34 25.46
CA ARG A 439 1.11 -11.24 25.31
C ARG A 439 1.44 -10.01 24.46
N GLY A 440 2.63 -9.47 24.55
CA GLY A 440 3.08 -8.39 23.68
C GLY A 440 3.00 -6.99 24.27
N GLU A 441 2.68 -6.86 25.56
CA GLU A 441 3.07 -5.71 26.36
C GLU A 441 4.32 -6.11 27.17
N ILE A 442 5.46 -6.24 26.49
CA ILE A 442 6.74 -6.13 27.19
C ILE A 442 7.05 -4.64 27.14
N ASP A 443 6.83 -3.98 28.28
CA ASP A 443 7.33 -2.63 28.55
C ASP A 443 8.82 -2.58 28.14
N GLU A 444 9.16 -1.76 27.13
CA GLU A 444 10.50 -1.23 26.95
C GLU A 444 10.66 0.11 27.69
#